data_7a49891e16b85ba60ad27a7efbe33604
#
_entry.id   7a49891e16b85ba60ad27a7efbe33604
#
_cell.length_a   1.000
_cell.length_b   1.000
_cell.length_c   1.000
_cell.angle_alpha   90.00
_cell.angle_beta   90.00
_cell.angle_gamma   90.00
#
_symmetry.space_group_name_H-M   'P 1'
#
loop_
_entity.id
_entity.type
_entity.pdbx_description
1 polymer ?
#
loop_
_entity_poly.entity_id
_entity_poly.type
_entity_poly.pdbx_seq_one_letter_code
_entity_poly.pdbx_strand_id
1 'polypeptide(L)'
;MSKSLTFQSLNKTPNSIEAEIAVIGGLILDNEAWEQIADILQVNDFYNQEHRKIFSCIVNLVNDNVPFDVVTINEKANTDNDKSFSTYLSEIINQTPSAANIKAYANIVREQSILRQLISVSNNLIEKSRDGGIDSKALLDEAEQKIFNISEESLKANNGFQNISRTLFIVDFLF
;
A
#
# COMPACT_ATOMS: atom_id res chain seq x y z
N MET A 1 32.97 0.90 -18.30
CA MET A 1 32.38 -0.44 -18.17
C MET A 1 30.88 -0.27 -17.93
N SER A 2 30.10 -0.42 -18.99
CA SER A 2 28.64 -0.27 -18.93
C SER A 2 28.04 -1.55 -18.30
N LYS A 3 27.39 -1.43 -17.14
CA LYS A 3 26.61 -2.54 -16.58
C LYS A 3 25.41 -2.78 -17.50
N SER A 4 25.44 -3.86 -18.25
CA SER A 4 24.25 -4.38 -18.93
C SER A 4 23.22 -4.71 -17.84
N LEU A 5 22.22 -3.87 -17.69
CA LEU A 5 21.02 -4.19 -16.92
C LEU A 5 20.37 -5.39 -17.63
N THR A 6 20.52 -6.56 -17.07
CA THR A 6 19.89 -7.79 -17.57
C THR A 6 18.37 -7.60 -17.46
N PHE A 7 17.66 -7.89 -18.54
CA PHE A 7 16.17 -7.83 -18.66
C PHE A 7 15.43 -8.59 -17.53
N GLN A 8 16.09 -9.45 -16.79
CA GLN A 8 15.55 -10.17 -15.63
C GLN A 8 15.33 -9.31 -14.39
N SER A 9 16.00 -8.15 -14.27
CA SER A 9 15.78 -7.23 -13.14
C SER A 9 14.57 -6.31 -13.35
N LEU A 10 14.00 -6.27 -14.56
CA LEU A 10 12.87 -5.40 -14.93
C LEU A 10 11.49 -5.98 -14.56
N ASN A 11 11.43 -7.24 -14.09
CA ASN A 11 10.15 -7.95 -13.85
C ASN A 11 9.81 -8.14 -12.38
N LYS A 12 10.56 -7.57 -11.44
CA LYS A 12 10.20 -7.70 -10.02
C LYS A 12 9.12 -6.66 -9.69
N THR A 13 7.92 -7.15 -9.40
CA THR A 13 6.84 -6.29 -8.90
C THR A 13 7.27 -5.59 -7.61
N PRO A 14 7.16 -4.26 -7.50
CA PRO A 14 7.53 -3.53 -6.29
C PRO A 14 6.78 -4.03 -5.06
N ASN A 15 7.52 -4.47 -4.04
CA ASN A 15 6.99 -4.92 -2.77
C ASN A 15 8.08 -4.90 -1.69
N SER A 16 7.66 -4.92 -0.43
CA SER A 16 8.49 -5.18 0.74
C SER A 16 7.70 -6.01 1.72
N ILE A 17 7.84 -7.34 1.61
CA ILE A 17 7.14 -8.29 2.50
C ILE A 17 7.55 -8.07 3.95
N GLU A 18 8.81 -7.74 4.20
CA GLU A 18 9.35 -7.45 5.52
C GLU A 18 8.66 -6.23 6.15
N ALA A 19 8.42 -5.16 5.35
CA ALA A 19 7.69 -3.99 5.85
C ALA A 19 6.21 -4.30 6.10
N GLU A 20 5.57 -5.11 5.25
CA GLU A 20 4.20 -5.56 5.46
C GLU A 20 4.06 -6.37 6.75
N ILE A 21 4.98 -7.32 6.99
CA ILE A 21 5.04 -8.11 8.24
C ILE A 21 5.22 -7.18 9.44
N ALA A 22 6.14 -6.23 9.35
CA ALA A 22 6.42 -5.30 10.45
C ALA A 22 5.22 -4.39 10.77
N VAL A 23 4.43 -3.97 9.76
CA VAL A 23 3.19 -3.22 9.97
C VAL A 23 2.15 -4.09 10.69
N ILE A 24 1.85 -5.27 10.16
CA ILE A 24 0.81 -6.15 10.72
C ILE A 24 1.20 -6.59 12.14
N GLY A 25 2.42 -7.06 12.32
CA GLY A 25 2.92 -7.49 13.62
C GLY A 25 2.96 -6.34 14.63
N GLY A 26 3.38 -5.13 14.19
CA GLY A 26 3.37 -3.93 15.01
C GLY A 26 1.97 -3.56 15.50
N LEU A 27 0.96 -3.65 14.64
CA LEU A 27 -0.44 -3.42 15.00
C LEU A 27 -0.96 -4.44 16.01
N ILE A 28 -0.61 -5.73 15.85
CA ILE A 28 -1.05 -6.78 16.77
C ILE A 28 -0.38 -6.63 18.15
N LEU A 29 0.89 -6.18 18.17
CA LEU A 29 1.62 -5.94 19.41
C LEU A 29 1.16 -4.68 20.15
N ASP A 30 0.71 -3.67 19.40
CA ASP A 30 0.28 -2.37 19.92
C ASP A 30 -0.86 -1.83 19.07
N ASN A 31 -2.10 -1.99 19.56
CA ASN A 31 -3.27 -1.52 18.84
C ASN A 31 -3.35 0.01 18.71
N GLU A 32 -2.74 0.76 19.65
CA GLU A 32 -2.71 2.23 19.60
C GLU A 32 -1.86 2.74 18.42
N ALA A 33 -0.94 1.90 17.92
CA ALA A 33 -0.16 2.22 16.73
C ALA A 33 -1.01 2.39 15.45
N TRP A 34 -2.27 1.94 15.48
CA TRP A 34 -3.24 2.18 14.40
C TRP A 34 -3.39 3.66 14.06
N GLU A 35 -3.48 4.52 15.06
CA GLU A 35 -3.65 5.97 14.87
C GLU A 35 -2.50 6.60 14.06
N GLN A 36 -1.31 5.98 14.08
CA GLN A 36 -0.15 6.50 13.35
C GLN A 36 -0.18 6.18 11.85
N ILE A 37 -0.99 5.18 11.43
CA ILE A 37 -0.97 4.66 10.06
C ILE A 37 -2.34 4.61 9.38
N ALA A 38 -3.41 4.89 10.10
CA ALA A 38 -4.79 4.85 9.58
C ALA A 38 -4.97 5.71 8.32
N ASP A 39 -4.30 6.87 8.27
CA ASP A 39 -4.35 7.78 7.12
C ASP A 39 -3.32 7.43 6.03
N ILE A 40 -2.38 6.50 6.29
CA ILE A 40 -1.28 6.17 5.38
C ILE A 40 -1.65 4.98 4.51
N LEU A 41 -2.21 3.92 5.11
CA LEU A 41 -2.40 2.63 4.48
C LEU A 41 -3.87 2.26 4.23
N GLN A 42 -4.06 1.63 3.09
CA GLN A 42 -5.30 0.97 2.71
C GLN A 42 -5.05 -0.53 2.49
N VAL A 43 -6.11 -1.34 2.52
CA VAL A 43 -6.04 -2.79 2.31
C VAL A 43 -5.30 -3.14 1.00
N ASN A 44 -5.55 -2.39 -0.07
CA ASN A 44 -4.95 -2.65 -1.38
C ASN A 44 -3.47 -2.26 -1.50
N ASP A 45 -2.90 -1.60 -0.48
CA ASP A 45 -1.48 -1.25 -0.46
C ASP A 45 -0.58 -2.45 -0.20
N PHE A 46 -1.10 -3.51 0.40
CA PHE A 46 -0.35 -4.73 0.63
C PHE A 46 -0.21 -5.55 -0.64
N TYR A 47 0.97 -6.06 -0.91
CA TYR A 47 1.25 -6.93 -2.06
C TYR A 47 0.79 -8.36 -1.79
N ASN A 48 1.09 -8.89 -0.60
CA ASN A 48 0.73 -10.24 -0.20
C ASN A 48 -0.79 -10.34 0.08
N GLN A 49 -1.44 -11.34 -0.49
CA GLN A 49 -2.90 -11.53 -0.35
C GLN A 49 -3.32 -11.87 1.09
N GLU A 50 -2.51 -12.66 1.80
CA GLU A 50 -2.78 -12.97 3.21
C GLU A 50 -2.65 -11.73 4.08
N HIS A 51 -1.66 -10.85 3.80
CA HIS A 51 -1.52 -9.57 4.50
C HIS A 51 -2.71 -8.65 4.24
N ARG A 52 -3.23 -8.60 3.00
CA ARG A 52 -4.48 -7.86 2.68
C ARG A 52 -5.64 -8.38 3.51
N LYS A 53 -5.80 -9.71 3.59
CA LYS A 53 -6.86 -10.34 4.37
C LYS A 53 -6.74 -9.98 5.85
N ILE A 54 -5.55 -10.12 6.44
CA ILE A 54 -5.29 -9.77 7.83
C ILE A 54 -5.58 -8.29 8.09
N PHE A 55 -5.05 -7.40 7.26
CA PHE A 55 -5.25 -5.95 7.41
C PHE A 55 -6.72 -5.56 7.25
N SER A 56 -7.45 -6.20 6.32
CA SER A 56 -8.91 -6.02 6.20
C SER A 56 -9.66 -6.43 7.46
N CYS A 57 -9.26 -7.52 8.12
CA CYS A 57 -9.83 -7.93 9.40
C CYS A 57 -9.55 -6.89 10.50
N ILE A 58 -8.32 -6.37 10.56
CA ILE A 58 -7.94 -5.31 11.50
C ILE A 58 -8.79 -4.06 11.28
N VAL A 59 -8.93 -3.58 10.02
CA VAL A 59 -9.79 -2.42 9.68
C VAL A 59 -11.23 -2.63 10.16
N ASN A 60 -11.79 -3.82 9.95
CA ASN A 60 -13.14 -4.14 10.38
C ASN A 60 -13.27 -4.15 11.92
N LEU A 61 -12.29 -4.72 12.64
CA LEU A 61 -12.28 -4.75 14.10
C LEU A 61 -12.16 -3.33 14.68
N VAL A 62 -11.31 -2.48 14.09
CA VAL A 62 -11.21 -1.06 14.45
C VAL A 62 -12.55 -0.34 14.27
N ASN A 63 -13.22 -0.53 13.13
CA ASN A 63 -14.53 0.08 12.85
C ASN A 63 -15.61 -0.39 13.84
N ASP A 64 -15.52 -1.63 14.30
CA ASP A 64 -16.41 -2.22 15.30
C ASP A 64 -16.00 -1.80 16.74
N ASN A 65 -14.92 -1.04 16.93
CA ASN A 65 -14.32 -0.69 18.23
C ASN A 65 -13.93 -1.91 19.07
N VAL A 66 -13.48 -2.97 18.42
CA VAL A 66 -13.00 -4.22 19.04
C VAL A 66 -11.49 -4.26 18.99
N PRO A 67 -10.79 -4.50 20.12
CA PRO A 67 -9.35 -4.74 20.11
C PRO A 67 -9.02 -5.94 19.25
N PHE A 68 -7.87 -5.86 18.58
CA PHE A 68 -7.43 -6.93 17.67
C PHE A 68 -6.16 -7.61 18.16
N ASP A 69 -6.21 -8.93 18.15
CA ASP A 69 -5.14 -9.87 18.46
C ASP A 69 -5.27 -11.10 17.54
N VAL A 70 -4.44 -12.11 17.76
CA VAL A 70 -4.47 -13.34 16.96
C VAL A 70 -5.84 -14.02 17.00
N VAL A 71 -6.52 -13.99 18.15
CA VAL A 71 -7.80 -14.68 18.34
C VAL A 71 -8.91 -13.96 17.59
N THR A 72 -9.05 -12.66 17.82
CA THR A 72 -10.09 -11.82 17.20
C THR A 72 -9.93 -11.72 15.68
N ILE A 73 -8.68 -11.68 15.18
CA ILE A 73 -8.38 -11.69 13.73
C ILE A 73 -8.77 -13.05 13.11
N ASN A 74 -8.43 -14.17 13.77
CA ASN A 74 -8.83 -15.51 13.30
C ASN A 74 -10.35 -15.65 13.21
N GLU A 75 -11.06 -15.22 14.25
CA GLU A 75 -12.53 -15.24 14.29
C GLU A 75 -13.12 -14.37 13.17
N LYS A 76 -12.61 -13.13 13.01
CA LYS A 76 -13.09 -12.20 11.98
C LYS A 76 -12.81 -12.71 10.56
N ALA A 77 -11.71 -13.44 10.35
CA ALA A 77 -11.35 -14.06 9.07
C ALA A 77 -12.19 -15.32 8.74
N ASN A 78 -13.04 -15.79 9.66
CA ASN A 78 -13.76 -17.06 9.57
C ASN A 78 -12.83 -18.26 9.31
N THR A 79 -11.68 -18.27 9.98
CA THR A 79 -10.63 -19.29 9.81
C THR A 79 -10.49 -20.20 11.04
N ASP A 80 -11.53 -20.34 11.85
CA ASP A 80 -11.53 -21.08 13.11
C ASP A 80 -10.97 -22.51 13.01
N ASN A 81 -11.00 -23.09 11.82
CA ASN A 81 -10.45 -24.42 11.54
C ASN A 81 -9.15 -24.39 10.72
N ASP A 82 -8.66 -23.23 10.32
CA ASP A 82 -7.42 -23.09 9.54
C ASP A 82 -6.23 -22.82 10.45
N LYS A 83 -5.62 -23.92 10.91
CA LYS A 83 -4.40 -23.85 11.73
C LYS A 83 -3.24 -23.17 11.01
N SER A 84 -3.21 -23.15 9.69
CA SER A 84 -2.14 -22.53 8.91
C SER A 84 -2.19 -21.00 9.05
N PHE A 85 -3.39 -20.39 9.04
CA PHE A 85 -3.58 -18.96 9.21
C PHE A 85 -3.16 -18.49 10.62
N SER A 86 -3.57 -19.22 11.67
CA SER A 86 -3.15 -18.92 13.05
C SER A 86 -1.65 -19.03 13.24
N THR A 87 -1.03 -20.05 12.64
CA THR A 87 0.43 -20.23 12.66
C THR A 87 1.12 -19.06 11.98
N TYR A 88 0.61 -18.64 10.81
CA TYR A 88 1.16 -17.52 10.07
C TYR A 88 1.08 -16.18 10.84
N LEU A 89 -0.04 -15.90 11.51
CA LEU A 89 -0.16 -14.74 12.41
C LEU A 89 0.88 -14.79 13.54
N SER A 90 1.09 -15.95 14.11
CA SER A 90 2.10 -16.14 15.16
C SER A 90 3.52 -15.93 14.64
N GLU A 91 3.81 -16.37 13.43
CA GLU A 91 5.09 -16.13 12.76
C GLU A 91 5.33 -14.64 12.51
N ILE A 92 4.33 -13.90 12.05
CA ILE A 92 4.39 -12.44 11.85
C ILE A 92 4.78 -11.75 13.17
N ILE A 93 4.11 -12.09 14.27
CA ILE A 93 4.41 -11.50 15.59
C ILE A 93 5.85 -11.82 16.01
N ASN A 94 6.28 -13.08 15.87
CA ASN A 94 7.62 -13.50 16.24
C ASN A 94 8.73 -12.80 15.42
N GLN A 95 8.43 -12.39 14.18
CA GLN A 95 9.35 -11.65 13.32
C GLN A 95 9.34 -10.14 13.59
N THR A 96 8.40 -9.64 14.39
CA THR A 96 8.22 -8.22 14.65
C THR A 96 8.74 -7.86 16.04
N PRO A 97 9.88 -7.17 16.17
CA PRO A 97 10.45 -6.87 17.47
C PRO A 97 9.69 -5.80 18.26
N SER A 98 9.05 -4.84 17.58
CA SER A 98 8.25 -3.77 18.19
C SER A 98 7.45 -2.96 17.17
N ALA A 99 6.45 -2.20 17.64
CA ALA A 99 5.69 -1.24 16.85
C ALA A 99 6.38 0.14 16.70
N ALA A 100 7.54 0.36 17.31
CA ALA A 100 8.15 1.69 17.43
C ALA A 100 8.38 2.42 16.09
N ASN A 101 8.62 1.69 15.01
CA ASN A 101 8.88 2.26 13.68
C ASN A 101 7.73 2.04 12.69
N ILE A 102 6.52 1.74 13.18
CA ILE A 102 5.40 1.33 12.33
C ILE A 102 5.10 2.32 11.20
N LYS A 103 5.19 3.62 11.48
CA LYS A 103 4.98 4.69 10.49
C LYS A 103 6.00 4.63 9.35
N ALA A 104 7.25 4.33 9.65
CA ALA A 104 8.28 4.20 8.62
C ALA A 104 8.01 2.99 7.71
N TYR A 105 7.60 1.86 8.29
CA TYR A 105 7.24 0.66 7.53
C TYR A 105 5.96 0.87 6.71
N ALA A 106 4.96 1.55 7.26
CA ALA A 106 3.75 1.93 6.53
C ALA A 106 4.06 2.78 5.29
N ASN A 107 4.96 3.76 5.42
CA ASN A 107 5.41 4.56 4.28
C ASN A 107 6.12 3.72 3.20
N ILE A 108 6.92 2.72 3.59
CA ILE A 108 7.55 1.79 2.63
C ILE A 108 6.48 1.00 1.88
N VAL A 109 5.50 0.42 2.60
CA VAL A 109 4.40 -0.33 1.97
C VAL A 109 3.62 0.56 1.00
N ARG A 110 3.30 1.80 1.40
CA ARG A 110 2.60 2.78 0.57
C ARG A 110 3.38 3.14 -0.69
N GLU A 111 4.68 3.40 -0.57
CA GLU A 111 5.55 3.71 -1.72
C GLU A 111 5.57 2.56 -2.73
N GLN A 112 5.72 1.32 -2.26
CA GLN A 112 5.68 0.15 -3.13
C GLN A 112 4.31 -0.02 -3.81
N SER A 113 3.22 0.33 -3.14
CA SER A 113 1.88 0.34 -3.71
C SER A 113 1.75 1.36 -4.84
N ILE A 114 2.21 2.58 -4.62
CA ILE A 114 2.21 3.65 -5.65
C ILE A 114 2.98 3.22 -6.90
N LEU A 115 4.15 2.62 -6.72
CA LEU A 115 4.94 2.09 -7.84
C LEU A 115 4.18 1.00 -8.62
N ARG A 116 3.46 0.10 -7.95
CA ARG A 116 2.61 -0.90 -8.60
C ARG A 116 1.46 -0.27 -9.38
N GLN A 117 0.82 0.74 -8.82
CA GLN A 117 -0.26 1.47 -9.49
C GLN A 117 0.25 2.17 -10.75
N LEU A 118 1.42 2.82 -10.69
CA LEU A 118 2.05 3.45 -11.85
C LEU A 118 2.38 2.43 -12.95
N ILE A 119 2.92 1.27 -12.58
CA ILE A 119 3.18 0.18 -13.54
C ILE A 119 1.88 -0.30 -14.18
N SER A 120 0.82 -0.49 -13.40
CA SER A 120 -0.48 -0.93 -13.89
C SER A 120 -1.09 0.08 -14.88
N VAL A 121 -1.06 1.37 -14.53
CA VAL A 121 -1.53 2.44 -15.42
C VAL A 121 -0.71 2.49 -16.71
N SER A 122 0.62 2.40 -16.60
CA SER A 122 1.51 2.41 -17.77
C SER A 122 1.24 1.23 -18.71
N ASN A 123 1.07 0.03 -18.17
CA ASN A 123 0.76 -1.16 -18.97
C ASN A 123 -0.60 -1.01 -19.69
N ASN A 124 -1.61 -0.52 -19.00
CA ASN A 124 -2.92 -0.27 -19.60
C ASN A 124 -2.86 0.77 -20.74
N LEU A 125 -2.07 1.84 -20.56
CA LEU A 125 -1.86 2.85 -21.61
C LEU A 125 -1.10 2.27 -22.80
N ILE A 126 -0.10 1.40 -22.58
CA ILE A 126 0.64 0.72 -23.63
C ILE A 126 -0.30 -0.19 -24.45
N GLU A 127 -1.14 -0.98 -23.79
CA GLU A 127 -2.11 -1.86 -24.45
C GLU A 127 -3.06 -1.04 -25.33
N LYS A 128 -3.69 -0.01 -24.77
CA LYS A 128 -4.63 0.86 -25.47
C LYS A 128 -3.98 1.59 -26.66
N SER A 129 -2.73 2.02 -26.51
CA SER A 129 -2.01 2.70 -27.61
C SER A 129 -1.76 1.79 -28.82
N ARG A 130 -1.70 0.46 -28.60
CA ARG A 130 -1.47 -0.53 -29.65
C ARG A 130 -2.73 -0.96 -30.37
N ASP A 131 -3.88 -0.85 -29.71
CA ASP A 131 -5.18 -1.30 -30.25
C ASP A 131 -5.70 -0.46 -31.44
N GLY A 132 -5.04 0.64 -31.78
CA GLY A 132 -5.25 1.41 -33.03
C GLY A 132 -6.65 2.03 -33.22
N GLY A 133 -7.55 1.86 -32.24
CA GLY A 133 -8.94 2.34 -32.30
C GLY A 133 -9.26 3.54 -31.38
N ILE A 134 -8.31 3.98 -30.56
CA ILE A 134 -8.51 5.05 -29.60
C ILE A 134 -7.97 6.37 -30.13
N ASP A 135 -8.76 7.43 -29.99
CA ASP A 135 -8.30 8.79 -30.24
C ASP A 135 -7.19 9.17 -29.25
N SER A 136 -6.09 9.70 -29.78
CA SER A 136 -4.92 10.09 -28.98
C SER A 136 -5.26 11.10 -27.89
N LYS A 137 -6.21 12.00 -28.13
CA LYS A 137 -6.65 12.98 -27.13
C LYS A 137 -7.38 12.30 -25.98
N ALA A 138 -8.29 11.37 -26.25
CA ALA A 138 -9.00 10.61 -25.23
C ALA A 138 -8.04 9.77 -24.37
N LEU A 139 -6.99 9.21 -24.99
CA LEU A 139 -5.97 8.45 -24.26
C LEU A 139 -5.11 9.33 -23.35
N LEU A 140 -4.80 10.56 -23.80
CA LEU A 140 -4.08 11.54 -22.97
C LEU A 140 -4.92 11.98 -21.76
N ASP A 141 -6.19 12.32 -21.98
CA ASP A 141 -7.12 12.71 -20.90
C ASP A 141 -7.26 11.58 -19.86
N GLU A 142 -7.35 10.33 -20.31
CA GLU A 142 -7.38 9.15 -19.41
C GLU A 142 -6.07 8.99 -18.62
N ALA A 143 -4.92 9.20 -19.28
CA ALA A 143 -3.61 9.11 -18.62
C ALA A 143 -3.46 10.16 -17.53
N GLU A 144 -3.80 11.42 -17.83
CA GLU A 144 -3.77 12.52 -16.87
C GLU A 144 -4.66 12.23 -15.66
N GLN A 145 -5.88 11.77 -15.88
CA GLN A 145 -6.81 11.48 -14.80
C GLN A 145 -6.32 10.34 -13.90
N LYS A 146 -5.79 9.27 -14.49
CA LYS A 146 -5.26 8.14 -13.70
C LYS A 146 -4.05 8.54 -12.86
N ILE A 147 -3.12 9.30 -13.44
CA ILE A 147 -1.94 9.80 -12.72
C ILE A 147 -2.36 10.78 -11.62
N PHE A 148 -3.30 11.67 -11.90
CA PHE A 148 -3.84 12.59 -10.92
C PHE A 148 -4.46 11.87 -9.71
N ASN A 149 -5.27 10.83 -9.96
CA ASN A 149 -5.88 10.03 -8.88
C ASN A 149 -4.81 9.39 -7.98
N ILE A 150 -3.75 8.80 -8.56
CA ILE A 150 -2.63 8.24 -7.78
C ILE A 150 -1.95 9.32 -6.93
N SER A 151 -1.75 10.52 -7.50
CA SER A 151 -1.14 11.65 -6.81
C SER A 151 -2.02 12.14 -5.66
N GLU A 152 -3.34 12.28 -5.86
CA GLU A 152 -4.28 12.69 -4.82
C GLU A 152 -4.32 11.69 -3.65
N GLU A 153 -4.39 10.39 -3.95
CA GLU A 153 -4.35 9.35 -2.92
C GLU A 153 -3.03 9.37 -2.15
N SER A 154 -1.91 9.65 -2.83
CA SER A 154 -0.60 9.81 -2.18
C SER A 154 -0.54 11.03 -1.28
N LEU A 155 -1.16 12.14 -1.67
CA LEU A 155 -1.19 13.37 -0.88
C LEU A 155 -2.09 13.25 0.35
N LYS A 156 -3.22 12.54 0.28
CA LYS A 156 -4.09 12.28 1.44
C LYS A 156 -3.34 11.51 2.52
N ALA A 157 -2.54 10.53 2.14
CA ALA A 157 -1.69 9.79 3.07
C ALA A 157 -0.54 10.63 3.67
N ASN A 158 -0.09 11.71 2.99
CA ASN A 158 0.98 12.60 3.46
C ASN A 158 0.49 13.82 4.26
N ASN A 159 -0.79 14.15 4.22
CA ASN A 159 -1.34 15.38 4.83
C ASN A 159 -1.40 15.36 6.36
N GLY A 160 -0.88 14.32 7.03
CA GLY A 160 -0.61 14.39 8.47
C GLY A 160 0.49 15.39 8.87
N PHE A 161 1.35 15.90 7.92
CA PHE A 161 2.48 16.76 8.34
C PHE A 161 3.01 17.81 7.35
N GLN A 162 2.43 18.05 6.16
CA GLN A 162 2.94 19.11 5.28
C GLN A 162 1.84 19.86 4.51
N ASN A 163 0.97 20.53 5.24
CA ASN A 163 0.18 21.63 4.69
C ASN A 163 0.99 22.91 4.89
N ILE A 164 1.78 23.36 3.90
CA ILE A 164 2.10 24.78 3.61
C ILE A 164 3.05 24.96 2.42
N SER A 165 3.91 23.98 2.05
CA SER A 165 5.04 24.25 1.12
C SER A 165 4.77 23.97 -0.37
N ARG A 166 3.67 23.34 -0.78
CA ARG A 166 3.44 22.99 -2.19
C ARG A 166 2.39 23.81 -2.94
N THR A 167 1.60 24.60 -2.25
CA THR A 167 0.66 25.51 -2.92
C THR A 167 1.35 26.68 -3.61
N LEU A 168 2.61 26.95 -3.29
CA LEU A 168 3.40 28.05 -3.88
C LEU A 168 4.12 27.68 -5.19
N PHE A 169 4.32 26.38 -5.50
CA PHE A 169 5.04 25.99 -6.71
C PHE A 169 4.18 25.80 -7.97
N ILE A 170 2.86 25.74 -7.84
CA ILE A 170 1.96 25.56 -9.00
C ILE A 170 1.52 26.92 -9.59
N VAL A 171 1.64 28.01 -8.83
CA VAL A 171 1.23 29.35 -9.29
C VAL A 171 2.32 30.04 -10.14
N ASP A 172 3.61 29.67 -9.97
CA ASP A 172 4.72 30.28 -10.71
C ASP A 172 4.96 29.69 -12.12
N PHE A 173 4.18 28.70 -12.56
CA PHE A 173 4.33 28.11 -13.91
C PHE A 173 3.21 28.51 -14.88
N LEU A 174 2.32 29.44 -14.51
CA LEU A 174 1.18 29.88 -15.31
C LEU A 174 1.17 31.40 -15.65
N PHE A 175 2.35 32.08 -15.53
CA PHE A 175 2.52 33.44 -16.07
C PHE A 175 3.80 33.57 -16.87
#